data_58fbdc026284ea7ce03845c140f2814a
#
_entry.id   58fbdc026284ea7ce03845c140f2814a
#
_cell.length_a   1.000
_cell.length_b   1.000
_cell.length_c   1.000
_cell.angle_alpha   90.00
_cell.angle_beta   90.00
_cell.angle_gamma   90.00
#
_symmetry.space_group_name_H-M   'P 1'
#
loop_
_entity.id
_entity.type
_entity.pdbx_description
1 polymer ?
#
loop_
_entity_poly.entity_id
_entity_poly.type
_entity_poly.pdbx_seq_one_letter_code
_entity_poly.pdbx_strand_id
1 'polypeptide(L)'
;MIQPVLPLILASGSPRRRELLDLMGLTYTVETPDVDESFSGRPSETVMEISRRKAAAVAARHSDSIIIAADTLVFADGALGKPHTPKRAKEMLRSLAGNWHHVYTG
;
A
#
# COMPACT_ATOMS: atom_id res chain seq x y z
N MET A 1 -10.70 0.63 23.45
CA MET A 1 -10.54 0.76 21.99
C MET A 1 -11.86 1.10 21.31
N ILE A 2 -11.87 2.07 20.44
CA ILE A 2 -13.09 2.50 19.73
C ILE A 2 -13.18 1.74 18.41
N GLN A 3 -14.29 1.03 18.22
CA GLN A 3 -14.59 0.38 16.97
C GLN A 3 -15.50 1.30 16.15
N PRO A 4 -15.20 1.54 14.86
CA PRO A 4 -16.09 2.35 14.02
C PRO A 4 -17.50 1.76 13.94
N VAL A 5 -18.50 2.63 13.82
CA VAL A 5 -19.89 2.23 13.65
C VAL A 5 -20.11 1.52 12.31
N LEU A 6 -19.42 1.99 11.27
CA LEU A 6 -19.47 1.38 9.94
C LEU A 6 -18.43 0.24 9.82
N PRO A 7 -18.68 -0.75 8.98
CA PRO A 7 -17.68 -1.78 8.68
C PRO A 7 -16.38 -1.15 8.20
N LEU A 8 -15.27 -1.74 8.62
CA LEU A 8 -13.92 -1.28 8.26
C LEU A 8 -13.32 -2.26 7.27
N ILE A 9 -12.83 -1.75 6.14
CA ILE A 9 -12.19 -2.57 5.10
C ILE A 9 -10.78 -2.05 4.87
N LEU A 10 -9.81 -2.96 4.95
CA LEU A 10 -8.43 -2.66 4.57
C LEU A 10 -8.23 -3.04 3.11
N ALA A 11 -8.03 -2.04 2.27
CA ALA A 11 -7.78 -2.20 0.84
C ALA A 11 -6.29 -2.39 0.58
N SER A 12 -5.72 -3.47 1.10
CA SER A 12 -4.28 -3.75 0.99
C SER A 12 -3.99 -5.23 1.21
N GLY A 13 -3.04 -5.76 0.45
CA GLY A 13 -2.52 -7.11 0.65
C GLY A 13 -1.36 -7.18 1.63
N SER A 14 -0.94 -6.08 2.24
CA SER A 14 0.23 -6.04 3.11
C SER A 14 -0.03 -6.68 4.48
N PRO A 15 0.71 -7.75 4.86
CA PRO A 15 0.59 -8.32 6.19
C PRO A 15 0.92 -7.35 7.31
N ARG A 16 1.87 -6.44 7.07
CA ARG A 16 2.28 -5.45 8.06
C ARG A 16 1.17 -4.48 8.42
N ARG A 17 0.39 -4.05 7.42
CA ARG A 17 -0.76 -3.16 7.68
C ARG A 17 -1.86 -3.87 8.44
N ARG A 18 -2.07 -5.16 8.18
CA ARG A 18 -2.99 -5.99 8.99
C ARG A 18 -2.53 -6.07 10.43
N GLU A 19 -1.24 -6.31 10.65
CA GLU A 19 -0.67 -6.33 12.01
C GLU A 19 -0.90 -5.02 12.75
N LEU A 20 -0.76 -3.88 12.08
CA LEU A 20 -0.99 -2.57 12.69
C LEU A 20 -2.44 -2.40 13.14
N LEU A 21 -3.40 -2.80 12.31
CA LEU A 21 -4.82 -2.74 12.68
C LEU A 21 -5.15 -3.72 13.80
N ASP A 22 -4.55 -4.91 13.81
CA ASP A 22 -4.71 -5.89 14.88
C ASP A 22 -4.19 -5.32 16.21
N LEU A 23 -3.04 -4.66 16.19
CA LEU A 23 -2.49 -4.00 17.38
C LEU A 23 -3.38 -2.89 17.93
N MET A 24 -4.15 -2.24 17.06
CA MET A 24 -5.12 -1.23 17.47
C MET A 24 -6.42 -1.84 18.00
N GLY A 25 -6.56 -3.16 17.94
CA GLY A 25 -7.77 -3.85 18.40
C GLY A 25 -8.97 -3.66 17.49
N LEU A 26 -8.76 -3.30 16.23
CA LEU A 26 -9.85 -3.06 15.27
C LEU A 26 -10.30 -4.36 14.62
N THR A 27 -11.61 -4.46 14.39
CA THR A 27 -12.20 -5.51 13.57
C THR A 27 -12.36 -4.99 12.15
N TYR A 28 -11.89 -5.76 11.18
CA TYR A 28 -11.89 -5.33 9.78
C TYR A 28 -11.93 -6.53 8.85
N THR A 29 -12.25 -6.27 7.59
CA THR A 29 -12.09 -7.24 6.51
C THR A 29 -10.99 -6.75 5.57
N VAL A 30 -10.43 -7.66 4.78
CA VAL A 30 -9.37 -7.35 3.82
C VAL A 30 -9.89 -7.52 2.41
N GLU A 31 -9.67 -6.54 1.57
CA GLU A 31 -9.97 -6.60 0.15
C GLU A 31 -8.79 -6.03 -0.62
N THR A 32 -8.18 -6.85 -1.49
CA THR A 32 -7.03 -6.41 -2.28
C THR A 32 -7.51 -6.02 -3.67
N PRO A 33 -7.62 -4.73 -3.98
CA PRO A 33 -8.08 -4.30 -5.29
C PRO A 33 -6.97 -4.45 -6.33
N ASP A 34 -7.39 -4.78 -7.57
CA ASP A 34 -6.50 -4.76 -8.73
C ASP A 34 -6.67 -3.42 -9.40
N VAL A 35 -5.67 -2.56 -9.30
CA VAL A 35 -5.70 -1.22 -9.88
C VAL A 35 -4.46 -0.98 -10.72
N ASP A 36 -4.55 -0.05 -11.66
CA ASP A 36 -3.40 0.41 -12.41
C ASP A 36 -2.48 1.20 -11.47
N GLU A 37 -1.27 0.69 -11.26
CA GLU A 37 -0.27 1.31 -10.40
C GLU A 37 0.74 2.15 -11.18
N SER A 38 0.50 2.38 -12.47
CA SER A 38 1.32 3.28 -13.26
C SER A 38 0.99 4.73 -12.95
N PHE A 39 2.01 5.51 -12.67
CA PHE A 39 1.87 6.92 -12.38
C PHE A 39 3.20 7.63 -12.62
N SER A 40 3.15 8.79 -13.27
CA SER A 40 4.32 9.58 -13.59
C SER A 40 4.31 10.85 -12.74
N GLY A 41 5.06 10.83 -11.65
CA GLY A 41 5.13 11.95 -10.71
C GLY A 41 6.22 11.74 -9.69
N ARG A 42 6.25 12.58 -8.68
CA ARG A 42 7.18 12.43 -7.56
C ARG A 42 6.82 11.19 -6.74
N PRO A 43 7.81 10.57 -6.06
CA PRO A 43 7.52 9.39 -5.21
C PRO A 43 6.41 9.63 -4.18
N SER A 44 6.40 10.79 -3.52
CA SER A 44 5.36 11.14 -2.55
C SER A 44 3.98 11.26 -3.19
N GLU A 45 3.90 11.80 -4.40
CA GLU A 45 2.65 11.90 -5.15
C GLU A 45 2.19 10.53 -5.64
N THR A 46 3.14 9.69 -6.05
CA THR A 46 2.86 8.33 -6.52
C THR A 46 2.18 7.51 -5.44
N VAL A 47 2.72 7.46 -4.23
CA VAL A 47 2.12 6.65 -3.15
C VAL A 47 0.74 7.17 -2.75
N MET A 48 0.53 8.48 -2.78
CA MET A 48 -0.78 9.07 -2.50
C MET A 48 -1.80 8.70 -3.58
N GLU A 49 -1.43 8.80 -4.85
CA GLU A 49 -2.33 8.49 -5.95
C GLU A 49 -2.67 7.00 -6.00
N ILE A 50 -1.69 6.12 -5.81
CA ILE A 50 -1.96 4.68 -5.83
C ILE A 50 -2.84 4.26 -4.65
N SER A 51 -2.58 4.79 -3.45
CA SER A 51 -3.44 4.51 -2.31
C SER A 51 -4.88 5.02 -2.54
N ARG A 52 -5.03 6.19 -3.13
CA ARG A 52 -6.34 6.73 -3.50
C ARG A 52 -7.07 5.82 -4.49
N ARG A 53 -6.38 5.31 -5.51
CA ARG A 53 -6.96 4.39 -6.48
C ARG A 53 -7.44 3.10 -5.82
N LYS A 54 -6.65 2.56 -4.90
CA LYS A 54 -7.01 1.35 -4.14
C LYS A 54 -8.26 1.59 -3.29
N ALA A 55 -8.30 2.70 -2.57
CA ALA A 55 -9.46 3.07 -1.76
C ALA A 55 -10.70 3.26 -2.62
N ALA A 56 -10.59 3.97 -3.74
CA ALA A 56 -11.71 4.22 -4.63
C ALA A 56 -12.26 2.93 -5.26
N ALA A 57 -11.40 2.00 -5.64
CA ALA A 57 -11.81 0.73 -6.22
C ALA A 57 -12.63 -0.11 -5.25
N VAL A 58 -12.24 -0.14 -3.97
CA VAL A 58 -12.97 -0.86 -2.93
C VAL A 58 -14.25 -0.10 -2.56
N ALA A 59 -14.19 1.21 -2.43
CA ALA A 59 -15.34 2.04 -2.09
C ALA A 59 -16.47 1.94 -3.12
N ALA A 60 -16.14 1.72 -4.39
CA ALA A 60 -17.13 1.54 -5.43
C ALA A 60 -18.02 0.31 -5.22
N ARG A 61 -17.55 -0.67 -4.44
CA ARG A 61 -18.27 -1.91 -4.12
C ARG A 61 -18.91 -1.90 -2.74
N HIS A 62 -18.58 -0.90 -1.90
CA HIS A 62 -19.01 -0.85 -0.50
C HIS A 62 -19.38 0.59 -0.12
N SER A 63 -20.66 0.93 -0.30
CA SER A 63 -21.14 2.30 -0.04
C SER A 63 -21.23 2.67 1.45
N ASP A 64 -21.33 1.67 2.33
CA ASP A 64 -21.56 1.88 3.76
C ASP A 64 -20.38 1.41 4.61
N SER A 65 -19.15 1.61 4.12
CA SER A 65 -17.94 1.13 4.80
C SER A 65 -16.90 2.22 4.88
N ILE A 66 -16.03 2.10 5.89
CA ILE A 66 -14.82 2.91 6.00
C ILE A 66 -13.70 2.15 5.30
N ILE A 67 -13.05 2.79 4.36
CA ILE A 67 -11.97 2.16 3.57
C ILE A 67 -10.63 2.76 3.99
N ILE A 68 -9.68 1.89 4.33
CA ILE A 68 -8.30 2.29 4.60
C ILE A 68 -7.42 1.70 3.49
N ALA A 69 -6.66 2.54 2.84
CA ALA A 69 -5.69 2.12 1.83
C ALA A 69 -4.37 2.82 2.05
N ALA A 70 -3.29 2.17 1.65
CA ALA A 70 -1.96 2.74 1.70
C ALA A 70 -1.09 2.13 0.62
N ASP A 71 -0.02 2.83 0.26
CA ASP A 71 0.98 2.36 -0.68
C ASP A 71 2.36 2.75 -0.19
N THR A 72 3.36 1.94 -0.53
CA THR A 72 4.76 2.19 -0.17
C THR A 72 5.63 2.01 -1.39
N LEU A 73 6.55 2.95 -1.59
CA LEU A 73 7.49 2.97 -2.70
C LEU A 73 8.91 3.17 -2.17
N VAL A 74 9.83 2.36 -2.66
CA VAL A 74 11.27 2.53 -2.42
C VAL A 74 11.86 3.23 -3.63
N PHE A 75 12.52 4.35 -3.40
CA PHE A 75 13.12 5.17 -4.45
C PHE A 75 14.64 5.24 -4.23
N ALA A 76 15.41 4.82 -5.24
CA ALA A 76 16.87 4.93 -5.25
C ALA A 76 17.29 5.71 -6.50
N ASP A 77 17.74 5.06 -7.55
CA ASP A 77 18.05 5.69 -8.84
C ASP A 77 16.86 5.63 -9.81
N GLY A 78 15.67 5.78 -9.26
CA GLY A 78 14.39 5.61 -9.93
C GLY A 78 13.44 4.86 -9.01
N ALA A 79 12.16 4.90 -9.33
CA ALA A 79 11.15 4.21 -8.53
C ALA A 79 11.29 2.69 -8.68
N LEU A 80 11.35 1.98 -7.54
CA LEU A 80 11.41 0.53 -7.50
C LEU A 80 10.05 -0.01 -7.07
N GLY A 81 9.40 -0.76 -7.96
CA GLY A 81 8.15 -1.44 -7.65
C GLY A 81 8.35 -2.71 -6.84
N LYS A 82 7.28 -3.45 -6.60
CA LYS A 82 7.33 -4.73 -5.91
C LYS A 82 8.05 -5.76 -6.76
N PRO A 83 8.97 -6.55 -6.18
CA PRO A 83 9.56 -7.67 -6.90
C PRO A 83 8.52 -8.79 -7.07
N HIS A 84 8.32 -9.23 -8.31
CA HIS A 84 7.37 -10.30 -8.61
C HIS A 84 8.02 -11.67 -8.70
N THR A 85 9.35 -11.73 -8.67
CA THR A 85 10.12 -12.97 -8.70
C THR A 85 11.27 -12.91 -7.69
N PRO A 86 11.76 -14.07 -7.19
CA PRO A 86 12.93 -14.10 -6.29
C PRO A 86 14.17 -13.48 -6.94
N LYS A 87 14.35 -13.68 -8.25
CA LYS A 87 15.45 -13.07 -8.98
C LYS A 87 15.39 -11.55 -8.94
N ARG A 88 14.22 -10.98 -9.20
CA ARG A 88 14.03 -9.52 -9.18
C ARG A 88 14.23 -8.94 -7.78
N ALA A 89 13.73 -9.62 -6.75
CA ALA A 89 13.96 -9.22 -5.37
C ALA A 89 15.44 -9.13 -5.04
N LYS A 90 16.22 -10.12 -5.49
CA LYS A 90 17.66 -10.16 -5.29
C LYS A 90 18.38 -9.01 -6.02
N GLU A 91 17.96 -8.71 -7.25
CA GLU A 91 18.49 -7.58 -8.02
C GLU A 91 18.19 -6.25 -7.33
N MET A 92 16.99 -6.08 -6.82
CA MET A 92 16.60 -4.87 -6.09
C MET A 92 17.43 -4.69 -4.83
N LEU A 93 17.64 -5.74 -4.06
CA LEU A 93 18.50 -5.69 -2.87
C LEU A 93 19.92 -5.31 -3.22
N ARG A 94 20.46 -5.82 -4.32
CA ARG A 94 21.80 -5.46 -4.79
C ARG A 94 21.89 -3.99 -5.19
N SER A 95 20.86 -3.48 -5.87
CA SER A 95 20.84 -2.08 -6.30
C SER A 95 20.77 -1.12 -5.11
N LEU A 96 20.17 -1.54 -3.99
CA LEU A 96 20.06 -0.73 -2.78
C LEU A 96 21.30 -0.82 -1.90
N ALA A 97 22.07 -1.91 -2.01
CA ALA A 97 23.25 -2.15 -1.15
C ALA A 97 24.32 -1.09 -1.38
N GLY A 98 24.74 -0.42 -0.30
CA GLY A 98 25.79 0.60 -0.34
C GLY A 98 25.36 1.94 -0.93
N ASN A 99 24.09 2.11 -1.28
CA ASN A 99 23.57 3.33 -1.87
C ASN A 99 22.49 3.97 -0.97
N TRP A 100 22.32 5.28 -1.09
CA TRP A 100 21.22 5.99 -0.44
C TRP A 100 19.90 5.64 -1.12
N HIS A 101 18.86 5.48 -0.35
CA HIS A 101 17.52 5.28 -0.86
C HIS A 101 16.50 5.93 0.07
N HIS A 102 15.29 6.14 -0.46
CA HIS A 102 14.19 6.72 0.30
C HIS A 102 12.97 5.79 0.23
N VAL A 103 12.21 5.73 1.33
CA VAL A 103 10.96 4.98 1.40
C VAL A 103 9.83 5.97 1.62
N TYR A 104 8.81 5.90 0.78
CA TYR A 104 7.63 6.74 0.84
C TYR A 104 6.40 5.89 1.11
N THR A 105 5.52 6.37 1.99
CA THR A 105 4.24 5.73 2.28
C THR A 105 3.12 6.76 2.17
N GLY A 106 2.11 6.43 1.43
CA GLY A 106 0.92 7.25 1.28
C GLY A 106 -0.34 6.53 1.74
#